data_2b3d132c3da28cd5bac2183ef5dbe7d5
#
_entry.id   2b3d132c3da28cd5bac2183ef5dbe7d5
#
_cell.length_a   1.000
_cell.length_b   1.000
_cell.length_c   1.000
_cell.angle_alpha   90.00
_cell.angle_beta   90.00
_cell.angle_gamma   90.00
#
_symmetry.space_group_name_H-M   'P 1'
#
loop_
_entity.id
_entity.type
_entity.pdbx_description
1 polymer ?
#
loop_
_entity_poly.entity_id
_entity_poly.type
_entity_poly.pdbx_seq_one_letter_code
_entity_poly.pdbx_strand_id
1 'polypeptide(L)'
;MTGINKNRRIAIACQGGGSHTAFTAGVLKTFLKQKEYSIVALSGASGGAICALLAWYGLLMRERDLGVELLDSFWKDNSASSMGEILLNDWMVWVAGLRSTMVMPEFSPYLYPSWAQDEVKRMLEKHVEFEKIEKLVQPSSPMLVVGAVDVLSGEFKVFKNAQVTADAILASAAVPTLFRAVQMGNGLYWDGLFSQNPPIRDLPDADPDEIWVVQIDPHRRKVEPKTVAEIQDRRNELAGNLSLNQEIYFIEKINELVNRKLLVGSKYKFINVRRIEMSRDLDYASKLDRSSSFIQELMAYGEEQAEDFLKTGTDHPRIQGQSPVLAGQRG
;
A
#
# COMPACT_ATOMS: atom_id res chain seq x y z
N MET A 1 1.34 -6.23 41.14
CA MET A 1 0.20 -5.64 40.40
C MET A 1 0.50 -5.85 38.92
N THR A 2 -0.09 -6.88 38.34
CA THR A 2 0.06 -7.25 36.93
C THR A 2 -0.62 -6.19 36.09
N GLY A 3 0.18 -5.35 35.43
CA GLY A 3 -0.33 -4.39 34.48
C GLY A 3 -1.11 -5.13 33.39
N ILE A 4 -2.36 -4.73 33.20
CA ILE A 4 -3.18 -5.13 32.06
C ILE A 4 -2.37 -4.78 30.82
N ASN A 5 -1.84 -5.80 30.14
CA ASN A 5 -1.14 -5.64 28.87
C ASN A 5 -2.19 -5.17 27.86
N LYS A 6 -2.37 -3.86 27.77
CA LYS A 6 -3.32 -3.25 26.84
C LYS A 6 -2.78 -3.51 25.45
N ASN A 7 -3.47 -4.34 24.65
CA ASN A 7 -3.08 -4.63 23.28
C ASN A 7 -2.72 -3.32 22.58
N ARG A 8 -1.49 -3.20 22.08
CA ARG A 8 -1.01 -1.99 21.38
C ARG A 8 -1.83 -1.79 20.11
N ARG A 9 -2.35 -0.58 19.95
CA ARG A 9 -3.19 -0.22 18.81
C ARG A 9 -2.29 0.21 17.65
N ILE A 10 -2.41 -0.47 16.49
CA ILE A 10 -1.59 -0.19 15.32
C ILE A 10 -2.46 0.17 14.12
N ALA A 11 -2.01 1.13 13.34
CA ALA A 11 -2.49 1.38 11.99
C ALA A 11 -1.43 0.94 10.99
N ILE A 12 -1.84 0.37 9.85
CA ILE A 12 -0.91 -0.13 8.83
C ILE A 12 -1.17 0.60 7.52
N ALA A 13 -0.12 1.16 6.93
CA ALA A 13 -0.17 1.89 5.67
C ALA A 13 0.60 1.12 4.59
N CYS A 14 -0.09 0.74 3.50
CA CYS A 14 0.40 -0.16 2.47
C CYS A 14 0.66 0.60 1.17
N GLN A 15 1.94 0.81 0.81
CA GLN A 15 2.32 1.47 -0.44
C GLN A 15 1.94 0.60 -1.66
N GLY A 16 1.53 1.24 -2.75
CA GLY A 16 1.29 0.61 -4.04
C GLY A 16 2.58 0.33 -4.79
N GLY A 17 2.54 -0.61 -5.73
CA GLY A 17 3.72 -1.01 -6.51
C GLY A 17 3.50 -2.23 -7.41
N GLY A 18 2.28 -2.42 -7.93
CA GLY A 18 1.96 -3.57 -8.81
C GLY A 18 2.21 -4.91 -8.13
N SER A 19 2.82 -5.87 -8.85
CA SER A 19 3.14 -7.21 -8.34
C SER A 19 4.09 -7.21 -7.14
N HIS A 20 4.88 -6.14 -6.96
CA HIS A 20 5.74 -6.00 -5.78
C HIS A 20 4.93 -5.97 -4.47
N THR A 21 3.64 -5.65 -4.52
CA THR A 21 2.78 -5.67 -3.33
C THR A 21 2.43 -7.08 -2.83
N ALA A 22 2.87 -8.14 -3.50
CA ALA A 22 2.95 -9.49 -2.93
C ALA A 22 3.82 -9.52 -1.67
N PHE A 23 4.89 -8.70 -1.60
CA PHE A 23 5.63 -8.45 -0.36
C PHE A 23 4.72 -7.92 0.75
N THR A 24 3.87 -6.94 0.46
CA THR A 24 2.89 -6.40 1.42
C THR A 24 1.92 -7.47 1.91
N ALA A 25 1.49 -8.38 1.02
CA ALA A 25 0.63 -9.50 1.42
C ALA A 25 1.34 -10.39 2.45
N GLY A 26 2.61 -10.75 2.24
CA GLY A 26 3.41 -11.51 3.20
C GLY A 26 3.54 -10.81 4.54
N VAL A 27 3.83 -9.50 4.52
CA VAL A 27 3.91 -8.67 5.74
C VAL A 27 2.58 -8.70 6.51
N LEU A 28 1.46 -8.46 5.83
CA LEU A 28 0.14 -8.42 6.47
C LEU A 28 -0.28 -9.79 7.03
N LYS A 29 0.05 -10.88 6.34
CA LYS A 29 -0.18 -12.25 6.85
C LYS A 29 0.50 -12.47 8.20
N THR A 30 1.76 -12.03 8.33
CA THR A 30 2.49 -12.12 9.60
C THR A 30 1.85 -11.26 10.68
N PHE A 31 1.44 -10.03 10.36
CA PHE A 31 0.80 -9.13 11.34
C PHE A 31 -0.58 -9.59 11.76
N LEU A 32 -1.38 -10.17 10.88
CA LEU A 32 -2.67 -10.73 11.22
C LEU A 32 -2.57 -11.88 12.23
N LYS A 33 -1.48 -12.64 12.24
CA LYS A 33 -1.22 -13.71 13.20
C LYS A 33 -0.85 -13.20 14.60
N GLN A 34 -0.44 -11.92 14.76
CA GLN A 34 0.00 -11.34 16.03
C GLN A 34 -1.20 -10.88 16.87
N LYS A 35 -1.54 -11.64 17.92
CA LYS A 35 -2.71 -11.35 18.77
C LYS A 35 -2.48 -10.24 19.80
N GLU A 36 -1.23 -9.90 20.09
CA GLU A 36 -0.83 -8.83 21.00
C GLU A 36 -1.05 -7.42 20.45
N TYR A 37 -1.31 -7.30 19.15
CA TYR A 37 -1.62 -6.03 18.51
C TYR A 37 -3.08 -5.95 18.09
N SER A 38 -3.68 -4.78 18.33
CA SER A 38 -5.01 -4.42 17.83
C SER A 38 -4.86 -3.58 16.57
N ILE A 39 -5.11 -4.17 15.39
CA ILE A 39 -5.11 -3.42 14.13
C ILE A 39 -6.39 -2.58 14.08
N VAL A 40 -6.23 -1.26 14.19
CA VAL A 40 -7.35 -0.31 14.27
C VAL A 40 -7.61 0.43 12.97
N ALA A 41 -6.64 0.45 12.06
CA ALA A 41 -6.81 1.02 10.73
C ALA A 41 -5.85 0.37 9.73
N LEU A 42 -6.29 0.33 8.46
CA LEU A 42 -5.43 0.04 7.32
C LEU A 42 -5.62 1.13 6.26
N SER A 43 -4.56 1.43 5.52
CA SER A 43 -4.67 2.26 4.33
C SER A 43 -3.83 1.69 3.19
N GLY A 44 -4.18 2.07 1.97
CA GLY A 44 -3.41 1.64 0.82
C GLY A 44 -3.72 2.41 -0.45
N ALA A 45 -2.81 2.27 -1.43
CA ALA A 45 -2.99 2.70 -2.80
C ALA A 45 -2.63 1.56 -3.74
N SER A 46 -3.28 1.47 -4.92
CA SER A 46 -2.97 0.46 -5.94
C SER A 46 -3.01 -0.98 -5.38
N GLY A 47 -2.02 -1.80 -5.69
CA GLY A 47 -1.88 -3.16 -5.12
C GLY A 47 -1.82 -3.18 -3.59
N GLY A 48 -1.30 -2.10 -2.95
CA GLY A 48 -1.34 -1.94 -1.50
C GLY A 48 -2.76 -1.77 -0.96
N ALA A 49 -3.66 -1.11 -1.73
CA ALA A 49 -5.08 -1.01 -1.37
C ALA A 49 -5.79 -2.37 -1.43
N ILE A 50 -5.42 -3.21 -2.41
CA ILE A 50 -5.94 -4.58 -2.51
C ILE A 50 -5.53 -5.39 -1.27
N CYS A 51 -4.24 -5.37 -0.91
CA CYS A 51 -3.74 -6.07 0.28
C CYS A 51 -4.41 -5.55 1.56
N ALA A 52 -4.54 -4.23 1.70
CA ALA A 52 -5.21 -3.60 2.84
C ALA A 52 -6.69 -3.99 2.93
N LEU A 53 -7.42 -4.03 1.80
CA LEU A 53 -8.82 -4.46 1.74
C LEU A 53 -8.99 -5.90 2.21
N LEU A 54 -8.18 -6.84 1.70
CA LEU A 54 -8.29 -8.26 2.02
C LEU A 54 -8.02 -8.52 3.51
N ALA A 55 -6.96 -7.90 4.06
CA ALA A 55 -6.66 -7.97 5.48
C ALA A 55 -7.77 -7.35 6.33
N TRP A 56 -8.26 -6.17 5.92
CA TRP A 56 -9.34 -5.47 6.61
C TRP A 56 -10.65 -6.24 6.59
N TYR A 57 -10.99 -6.88 5.47
CA TYR A 57 -12.21 -7.68 5.35
C TYR A 57 -12.21 -8.84 6.34
N GLY A 58 -11.08 -9.54 6.50
CA GLY A 58 -10.93 -10.56 7.55
C GLY A 58 -11.13 -10.00 8.96
N LEU A 59 -10.59 -8.80 9.24
CA LEU A 59 -10.80 -8.12 10.53
C LEU A 59 -12.24 -7.66 10.72
N LEU A 60 -12.92 -7.22 9.67
CA LEU A 60 -14.32 -6.82 9.68
C LEU A 60 -15.23 -8.01 10.00
N MET A 61 -14.90 -9.18 9.46
CA MET A 61 -15.57 -10.46 9.78
C MET A 61 -15.18 -11.02 11.16
N ARG A 62 -14.24 -10.36 11.88
CA ARG A 62 -13.65 -10.80 13.15
C ARG A 62 -12.87 -12.11 13.06
N GLU A 63 -12.38 -12.44 11.87
CA GLU A 63 -11.65 -13.66 11.54
C GLU A 63 -10.31 -13.30 10.90
N ARG A 64 -9.24 -13.17 11.72
CA ARG A 64 -7.91 -12.83 11.22
C ARG A 64 -7.35 -13.86 10.24
N ASP A 65 -7.67 -15.13 10.48
CA ASP A 65 -7.23 -16.23 9.62
C ASP A 65 -7.89 -16.14 8.25
N LEU A 66 -9.14 -15.68 8.15
CA LEU A 66 -9.79 -15.37 6.87
C LEU A 66 -9.00 -14.31 6.11
N GLY A 67 -8.50 -13.25 6.77
CA GLY A 67 -7.66 -12.25 6.13
C GLY A 67 -6.37 -12.83 5.56
N VAL A 68 -5.75 -13.79 6.25
CA VAL A 68 -4.57 -14.53 5.75
C VAL A 68 -4.95 -15.37 4.52
N GLU A 69 -6.04 -16.12 4.58
CA GLU A 69 -6.51 -16.95 3.47
C GLU A 69 -6.88 -16.12 2.23
N LEU A 70 -7.52 -14.97 2.42
CA LEU A 70 -7.86 -14.06 1.34
C LEU A 70 -6.62 -13.50 0.64
N LEU A 71 -5.59 -13.13 1.39
CA LEU A 71 -4.32 -12.68 0.82
C LEU A 71 -3.66 -13.79 0.02
N ASP A 72 -3.60 -15.02 0.54
CA ASP A 72 -3.02 -16.16 -0.18
C ASP A 72 -3.80 -16.51 -1.45
N SER A 73 -5.13 -16.60 -1.33
CA SER A 73 -5.97 -17.01 -2.45
C SER A 73 -6.03 -15.96 -3.56
N PHE A 74 -6.11 -14.66 -3.20
CA PHE A 74 -6.07 -13.57 -4.18
C PHE A 74 -4.77 -13.57 -4.99
N TRP A 75 -3.61 -13.65 -4.31
CA TRP A 75 -2.33 -13.63 -5.00
C TRP A 75 -2.07 -14.90 -5.81
N LYS A 76 -2.63 -16.04 -5.38
CA LYS A 76 -2.64 -17.27 -6.18
C LYS A 76 -3.48 -17.10 -7.46
N ASP A 77 -4.69 -16.54 -7.36
CA ASP A 77 -5.55 -16.28 -8.50
C ASP A 77 -4.96 -15.21 -9.44
N ASN A 78 -4.27 -14.20 -8.89
CA ASN A 78 -3.60 -13.18 -9.68
C ASN A 78 -2.35 -13.68 -10.38
N SER A 79 -1.76 -14.80 -9.96
CA SER A 79 -0.59 -15.36 -10.60
C SER A 79 -0.96 -16.05 -11.91
N ALA A 80 -0.09 -15.90 -12.92
CA ALA A 80 -0.24 -16.58 -14.20
C ALA A 80 -0.15 -18.11 -14.00
N SER A 81 -1.24 -18.83 -14.23
CA SER A 81 -1.39 -20.24 -13.88
C SER A 81 -1.62 -21.16 -15.10
N SER A 82 -2.27 -20.67 -16.15
CA SER A 82 -2.44 -21.40 -17.39
C SER A 82 -1.25 -21.19 -18.33
N MET A 83 -0.99 -22.12 -19.24
CA MET A 83 0.08 -21.98 -20.25
C MET A 83 -0.05 -20.68 -21.06
N GLY A 84 -1.28 -20.30 -21.41
CA GLY A 84 -1.54 -19.05 -22.14
C GLY A 84 -1.22 -17.81 -21.31
N GLU A 85 -1.58 -17.80 -20.03
CA GLU A 85 -1.28 -16.72 -19.10
C GLU A 85 0.22 -16.61 -18.82
N ILE A 86 0.91 -17.73 -18.65
CA ILE A 86 2.37 -17.75 -18.45
C ILE A 86 3.07 -17.14 -19.65
N LEU A 87 2.75 -17.60 -20.86
CA LEU A 87 3.33 -17.07 -22.10
C LEU A 87 3.03 -15.58 -22.29
N LEU A 88 1.80 -15.14 -21.97
CA LEU A 88 1.43 -13.74 -22.04
C LEU A 88 2.16 -12.90 -20.99
N ASN A 89 2.29 -13.40 -19.76
CA ASN A 89 3.03 -12.75 -18.68
C ASN A 89 4.51 -12.58 -19.07
N ASP A 90 5.15 -13.66 -19.50
CA ASP A 90 6.55 -13.65 -19.92
C ASP A 90 6.78 -12.69 -21.09
N TRP A 91 5.86 -12.68 -22.07
CA TRP A 91 5.90 -11.73 -23.17
C TRP A 91 5.74 -10.28 -22.70
N MET A 92 4.79 -9.99 -21.78
CA MET A 92 4.57 -8.65 -21.25
C MET A 92 5.77 -8.16 -20.44
N VAL A 93 6.35 -9.00 -19.57
CA VAL A 93 7.56 -8.68 -18.81
C VAL A 93 8.75 -8.43 -19.74
N TRP A 94 8.91 -9.28 -20.77
CA TRP A 94 9.96 -9.10 -21.77
C TRP A 94 9.80 -7.80 -22.57
N VAL A 95 8.57 -7.48 -23.03
CA VAL A 95 8.28 -6.21 -23.73
C VAL A 95 8.53 -5.00 -22.80
N ALA A 96 8.13 -5.09 -21.54
CA ALA A 96 8.41 -4.05 -20.55
C ALA A 96 9.92 -3.87 -20.33
N GLY A 97 10.67 -4.97 -20.29
CA GLY A 97 12.14 -4.96 -20.25
C GLY A 97 12.77 -4.34 -21.49
N LEU A 98 12.23 -4.62 -22.70
CA LEU A 98 12.70 -4.00 -23.94
C LEU A 98 12.53 -2.48 -23.97
N ARG A 99 11.49 -1.94 -23.34
CA ARG A 99 11.30 -0.49 -23.20
C ARG A 99 12.45 0.20 -22.49
N SER A 100 13.21 -0.52 -21.67
CA SER A 100 14.40 0.00 -21.03
C SER A 100 15.58 0.21 -22.01
N THR A 101 15.58 -0.49 -23.14
CA THR A 101 16.68 -0.49 -24.10
C THR A 101 16.31 0.09 -25.46
N MET A 102 15.02 0.12 -25.82
CA MET A 102 14.52 0.57 -27.11
C MET A 102 13.39 1.57 -26.98
N VAL A 103 13.34 2.58 -27.87
CA VAL A 103 12.21 3.50 -27.97
C VAL A 103 11.02 2.74 -28.57
N MET A 104 10.02 2.42 -27.75
CA MET A 104 8.78 1.82 -28.21
C MET A 104 7.64 2.85 -28.14
N PRO A 105 6.72 2.86 -29.12
CA PRO A 105 5.58 3.76 -29.06
C PRO A 105 4.67 3.43 -27.87
N GLU A 106 4.26 4.46 -27.14
CA GLU A 106 3.24 4.34 -26.11
C GLU A 106 1.86 4.46 -26.76
N PHE A 107 0.98 3.52 -26.40
CA PHE A 107 -0.40 3.54 -26.86
C PHE A 107 -1.33 3.87 -25.69
N SER A 108 -2.33 4.69 -25.98
CA SER A 108 -3.34 5.03 -24.96
C SER A 108 -4.14 3.77 -24.56
N PRO A 109 -4.39 3.54 -23.26
CA PRO A 109 -5.24 2.42 -22.83
C PRO A 109 -6.69 2.52 -23.33
N TYR A 110 -7.09 3.68 -23.84
CA TYR A 110 -8.40 3.87 -24.46
C TYR A 110 -8.53 3.26 -25.86
N LEU A 111 -7.41 2.82 -26.47
CA LEU A 111 -7.40 2.12 -27.75
C LEU A 111 -7.70 0.62 -27.62
N TYR A 112 -7.69 0.07 -26.41
CA TYR A 112 -7.95 -1.34 -26.13
C TYR A 112 -9.21 -1.52 -25.27
N PRO A 113 -9.86 -2.68 -25.31
CA PRO A 113 -10.90 -3.03 -24.36
C PRO A 113 -10.38 -3.06 -22.92
N SER A 114 -11.29 -2.88 -21.94
CA SER A 114 -10.97 -2.83 -20.49
C SER A 114 -10.77 -4.21 -19.82
N TRP A 115 -10.50 -5.25 -20.59
CA TRP A 115 -10.47 -6.65 -20.10
C TRP A 115 -9.66 -6.84 -18.83
N ALA A 116 -8.50 -6.21 -18.74
CA ALA A 116 -7.65 -6.35 -17.56
C ALA A 116 -8.27 -5.73 -16.31
N GLN A 117 -8.94 -4.56 -16.45
CA GLN A 117 -9.67 -3.94 -15.35
C GLN A 117 -10.89 -4.78 -14.93
N ASP A 118 -11.62 -5.31 -15.90
CA ASP A 118 -12.78 -6.18 -15.67
C ASP A 118 -12.37 -7.48 -14.97
N GLU A 119 -11.18 -8.03 -15.30
CA GLU A 119 -10.62 -9.21 -14.65
C GLU A 119 -10.26 -8.93 -13.19
N VAL A 120 -9.57 -7.81 -12.91
CA VAL A 120 -9.25 -7.41 -11.54
C VAL A 120 -10.55 -7.20 -10.73
N LYS A 121 -11.57 -6.60 -11.33
CA LYS A 121 -12.88 -6.43 -10.67
C LYS A 121 -13.50 -7.78 -10.30
N ARG A 122 -13.55 -8.72 -11.25
CA ARG A 122 -14.08 -10.07 -11.01
C ARG A 122 -13.30 -10.81 -9.91
N MET A 123 -11.97 -10.68 -9.90
CA MET A 123 -11.15 -11.24 -8.83
C MET A 123 -11.50 -10.63 -7.47
N LEU A 124 -11.63 -9.32 -7.37
CA LEU A 124 -12.01 -8.66 -6.12
C LEU A 124 -13.38 -9.13 -5.63
N GLU A 125 -14.38 -9.18 -6.52
CA GLU A 125 -15.75 -9.63 -6.22
C GLU A 125 -15.83 -11.13 -5.88
N LYS A 126 -14.89 -11.95 -6.35
CA LYS A 126 -14.75 -13.36 -5.94
C LYS A 126 -14.33 -13.51 -4.48
N HIS A 127 -13.45 -12.61 -3.99
CA HIS A 127 -12.85 -12.71 -2.66
C HIS A 127 -13.55 -11.85 -1.60
N VAL A 128 -14.26 -10.79 -2.00
CA VAL A 128 -14.89 -9.83 -1.10
C VAL A 128 -16.33 -9.59 -1.48
N GLU A 129 -17.25 -9.82 -0.57
CA GLU A 129 -18.67 -9.56 -0.75
C GLU A 129 -18.97 -8.08 -0.44
N PHE A 130 -18.68 -7.18 -1.38
CA PHE A 130 -18.80 -5.73 -1.20
C PHE A 130 -20.19 -5.28 -0.74
N GLU A 131 -21.26 -5.95 -1.17
CA GLU A 131 -22.64 -5.64 -0.77
C GLU A 131 -22.90 -5.83 0.74
N LYS A 132 -22.09 -6.66 1.40
CA LYS A 132 -22.21 -6.89 2.84
C LYS A 132 -21.44 -5.86 3.66
N ILE A 133 -20.45 -5.16 3.09
CA ILE A 133 -19.55 -4.26 3.82
C ILE A 133 -20.32 -3.19 4.59
N GLU A 134 -21.28 -2.52 3.94
CA GLU A 134 -22.06 -1.45 4.59
C GLU A 134 -22.78 -1.93 5.86
N LYS A 135 -23.29 -3.17 5.84
CA LYS A 135 -23.99 -3.76 6.99
C LYS A 135 -23.04 -4.25 8.10
N LEU A 136 -21.82 -4.60 7.74
CA LEU A 136 -20.79 -5.12 8.66
C LEU A 136 -20.03 -4.01 9.36
N VAL A 137 -19.86 -2.85 8.72
CA VAL A 137 -19.12 -1.72 9.28
C VAL A 137 -19.89 -1.13 10.47
N GLN A 138 -19.21 -1.08 11.61
CA GLN A 138 -19.69 -0.51 12.86
C GLN A 138 -18.71 0.55 13.37
N PRO A 139 -19.08 1.45 14.29
CA PRO A 139 -18.18 2.46 14.85
C PRO A 139 -16.92 1.87 15.51
N SER A 140 -16.98 0.61 15.95
CA SER A 140 -15.85 -0.13 16.53
C SER A 140 -15.02 -0.91 15.53
N SER A 141 -15.42 -0.96 14.26
CA SER A 141 -14.69 -1.66 13.22
C SER A 141 -13.36 -0.97 12.92
N PRO A 142 -12.31 -1.70 12.53
CA PRO A 142 -11.10 -1.08 12.00
C PRO A 142 -11.43 -0.18 10.81
N MET A 143 -10.72 0.94 10.69
CA MET A 143 -10.87 1.86 9.57
C MET A 143 -10.11 1.34 8.35
N LEU A 144 -10.71 1.45 7.16
CA LEU A 144 -10.02 1.26 5.88
C LEU A 144 -10.00 2.58 5.12
N VAL A 145 -8.84 2.95 4.57
CA VAL A 145 -8.65 4.15 3.76
C VAL A 145 -7.97 3.78 2.45
N VAL A 146 -8.62 4.08 1.33
CA VAL A 146 -8.11 3.79 -0.02
C VAL A 146 -7.93 5.11 -0.77
N GLY A 147 -6.70 5.36 -1.26
CA GLY A 147 -6.34 6.59 -1.95
C GLY A 147 -6.52 6.50 -3.46
N ALA A 148 -7.00 7.59 -4.08
CA ALA A 148 -7.06 7.82 -5.51
C ALA A 148 -6.87 9.31 -5.81
N VAL A 149 -6.75 9.69 -7.09
CA VAL A 149 -6.74 11.09 -7.52
C VAL A 149 -7.87 11.34 -8.51
N ASP A 150 -8.60 12.42 -8.31
CA ASP A 150 -9.57 12.89 -9.32
C ASP A 150 -8.81 13.58 -10.46
N VAL A 151 -8.95 13.02 -11.66
CA VAL A 151 -8.20 13.45 -12.85
C VAL A 151 -8.54 14.86 -13.28
N LEU A 152 -9.79 15.27 -13.10
CA LEU A 152 -10.31 16.54 -13.62
C LEU A 152 -10.08 17.70 -12.65
N SER A 153 -10.25 17.46 -11.35
CA SER A 153 -10.03 18.48 -10.32
C SER A 153 -8.59 18.52 -9.79
N GLY A 154 -7.84 17.39 -9.91
CA GLY A 154 -6.55 17.22 -9.28
C GLY A 154 -6.63 17.00 -7.76
N GLU A 155 -7.83 16.85 -7.21
CA GLU A 155 -8.02 16.64 -5.77
C GLU A 155 -7.68 15.21 -5.34
N PHE A 156 -7.08 15.10 -4.16
CA PHE A 156 -6.83 13.81 -3.54
C PHE A 156 -8.15 13.24 -3.01
N LYS A 157 -8.47 12.03 -3.45
CA LYS A 157 -9.68 11.33 -3.04
C LYS A 157 -9.31 10.18 -2.13
N VAL A 158 -10.00 10.07 -1.00
CA VAL A 158 -9.98 8.88 -0.15
C VAL A 158 -11.36 8.27 -0.06
N PHE A 159 -11.42 6.95 -0.17
CA PHE A 159 -12.62 6.15 0.10
C PHE A 159 -12.44 5.48 1.46
N LYS A 160 -13.41 5.63 2.36
CA LYS A 160 -13.33 5.10 3.73
C LYS A 160 -14.40 4.05 3.99
N ASN A 161 -14.02 2.94 4.58
CA ASN A 161 -14.95 1.91 5.10
C ASN A 161 -16.01 1.48 4.08
N ALA A 162 -17.28 1.76 4.32
CA ALA A 162 -18.39 1.40 3.45
C ALA A 162 -18.36 2.11 2.06
N GLN A 163 -17.54 3.15 1.88
CA GLN A 163 -17.32 3.76 0.57
C GLN A 163 -16.37 2.94 -0.31
N VAL A 164 -15.67 1.96 0.26
CA VAL A 164 -14.73 1.10 -0.48
C VAL A 164 -15.53 0.03 -1.21
N THR A 165 -15.71 0.24 -2.51
CA THR A 165 -16.31 -0.69 -3.47
C THR A 165 -15.23 -1.31 -4.37
N ALA A 166 -15.59 -2.31 -5.17
CA ALA A 166 -14.68 -2.83 -6.19
C ALA A 166 -14.19 -1.72 -7.13
N ASP A 167 -15.08 -0.80 -7.52
CA ASP A 167 -14.71 0.34 -8.38
C ASP A 167 -13.78 1.34 -7.67
N ALA A 168 -13.91 1.53 -6.34
CA ALA A 168 -12.96 2.35 -5.56
C ALA A 168 -11.56 1.75 -5.54
N ILE A 169 -11.45 0.42 -5.43
CA ILE A 169 -10.16 -0.29 -5.53
C ILE A 169 -9.59 -0.18 -6.95
N LEU A 170 -10.42 -0.37 -7.98
CA LEU A 170 -9.99 -0.18 -9.37
C LEU A 170 -9.53 1.26 -9.65
N ALA A 171 -10.22 2.25 -9.08
CA ALA A 171 -9.82 3.66 -9.17
C ALA A 171 -8.44 3.87 -8.56
N SER A 172 -8.21 3.28 -7.38
CA SER A 172 -6.92 3.32 -6.69
C SER A 172 -5.79 2.61 -7.45
N ALA A 173 -6.11 1.66 -8.34
CA ALA A 173 -5.15 0.88 -9.11
C ALA A 173 -5.13 1.27 -10.62
N ALA A 174 -5.82 2.33 -11.02
CA ALA A 174 -5.92 2.77 -12.41
C ALA A 174 -4.68 3.57 -12.84
N VAL A 175 -3.53 2.89 -13.03
CA VAL A 175 -2.30 3.50 -13.55
C VAL A 175 -2.53 4.03 -14.96
N PRO A 176 -2.33 5.34 -15.24
CA PRO A 176 -2.76 6.01 -16.48
C PRO A 176 -2.24 5.41 -17.79
N THR A 177 -1.06 4.81 -17.76
CA THR A 177 -0.44 4.20 -18.94
C THR A 177 -0.87 2.76 -19.20
N LEU A 178 -1.52 2.13 -18.20
CA LEU A 178 -1.95 0.73 -18.26
C LEU A 178 -3.47 0.59 -18.28
N PHE A 179 -4.18 1.47 -17.57
CA PHE A 179 -5.61 1.38 -17.35
C PHE A 179 -6.32 2.69 -17.67
N ARG A 180 -7.59 2.58 -18.05
CA ARG A 180 -8.47 3.73 -18.19
C ARG A 180 -8.80 4.30 -16.82
N ALA A 181 -9.07 5.61 -16.76
CA ALA A 181 -9.63 6.22 -15.57
C ALA A 181 -10.98 5.58 -15.20
N VAL A 182 -11.23 5.42 -13.91
CA VAL A 182 -12.47 4.82 -13.39
C VAL A 182 -13.47 5.92 -13.08
N GLN A 183 -14.66 5.84 -13.72
CA GLN A 183 -15.76 6.75 -13.48
C GLN A 183 -16.55 6.29 -12.25
N MET A 184 -16.69 7.16 -11.24
CA MET A 184 -17.54 6.92 -10.07
C MET A 184 -18.34 8.18 -9.75
N GLY A 185 -19.65 8.10 -9.92
CA GLY A 185 -20.52 9.28 -9.83
C GLY A 185 -20.09 10.36 -10.81
N ASN A 186 -19.79 11.57 -10.32
CA ASN A 186 -19.32 12.68 -11.15
C ASN A 186 -17.79 12.76 -11.24
N GLY A 187 -17.05 11.92 -10.50
CA GLY A 187 -15.58 11.92 -10.49
C GLY A 187 -15.00 10.93 -11.48
N LEU A 188 -13.78 11.23 -11.93
CA LEU A 188 -12.97 10.38 -12.81
C LEU A 188 -11.60 10.16 -12.17
N TYR A 189 -11.24 8.91 -11.87
CA TYR A 189 -10.15 8.61 -10.95
C TYR A 189 -9.01 7.83 -11.58
N TRP A 190 -7.79 8.21 -11.23
CA TRP A 190 -6.54 7.46 -11.43
C TRP A 190 -5.96 6.95 -10.12
N ASP A 191 -4.92 6.11 -10.26
CA ASP A 191 -4.16 5.50 -9.19
C ASP A 191 -3.71 6.51 -8.11
N GLY A 192 -3.81 6.09 -6.86
CA GLY A 192 -3.36 6.84 -5.70
C GLY A 192 -1.86 7.14 -5.67
N LEU A 193 -1.05 6.49 -6.53
CA LEU A 193 0.37 6.77 -6.69
C LEU A 193 0.65 8.27 -6.92
N PHE A 194 -0.24 8.97 -7.63
CA PHE A 194 -0.08 10.39 -7.97
C PHE A 194 -0.64 11.35 -6.93
N SER A 195 -1.16 10.81 -5.81
CA SER A 195 -1.74 11.61 -4.73
C SER A 195 -1.12 11.27 -3.38
N GLN A 196 -1.53 10.16 -2.80
CA GLN A 196 -1.11 9.68 -1.48
C GLN A 196 -0.79 8.18 -1.57
N ASN A 197 0.48 7.84 -1.57
CA ASN A 197 0.92 6.45 -1.74
C ASN A 197 1.78 5.95 -0.55
N PRO A 198 1.15 5.39 0.49
CA PRO A 198 -0.29 5.29 0.78
C PRO A 198 -0.85 6.53 1.51
N PRO A 199 -2.19 6.69 1.64
CA PRO A 199 -2.76 7.73 2.47
C PRO A 199 -2.54 7.43 3.95
N ILE A 200 -1.78 8.30 4.65
CA ILE A 200 -1.47 8.17 6.09
C ILE A 200 -2.21 9.22 6.92
N ARG A 201 -2.46 10.38 6.34
CA ARG A 201 -3.04 11.57 6.98
C ARG A 201 -4.26 11.27 7.84
N ASP A 202 -5.10 10.33 7.43
CA ASP A 202 -6.36 10.01 8.09
C ASP A 202 -6.23 8.89 9.14
N LEU A 203 -5.10 8.17 9.19
CA LEU A 203 -4.88 7.07 10.14
C LEU A 203 -4.88 7.50 11.61
N PRO A 204 -4.40 8.69 12.00
CA PRO A 204 -4.51 9.19 13.37
C PRO A 204 -5.94 9.26 13.91
N ASP A 205 -6.96 9.39 13.06
CA ASP A 205 -8.37 9.42 13.48
C ASP A 205 -8.83 8.08 14.10
N ALA A 206 -8.15 6.97 13.80
CA ALA A 206 -8.39 5.68 14.44
C ALA A 206 -7.71 5.53 15.81
N ASP A 207 -7.06 6.58 16.32
CA ASP A 207 -6.35 6.62 17.61
C ASP A 207 -5.32 5.46 17.77
N PRO A 208 -4.39 5.24 16.83
CA PRO A 208 -3.34 4.24 16.94
C PRO A 208 -2.23 4.71 17.90
N ASP A 209 -1.51 3.76 18.52
CA ASP A 209 -0.27 4.03 19.25
C ASP A 209 0.93 4.06 18.29
N GLU A 210 0.86 3.26 17.21
CA GLU A 210 1.87 3.21 16.17
C GLU A 210 1.24 3.18 14.78
N ILE A 211 1.94 3.77 13.81
CA ILE A 211 1.67 3.60 12.38
C ILE A 211 2.83 2.82 11.77
N TRP A 212 2.52 1.66 11.18
CA TRP A 212 3.46 0.81 10.49
C TRP A 212 3.31 0.98 9.00
N VAL A 213 4.36 1.46 8.35
CA VAL A 213 4.36 1.73 6.90
C VAL A 213 5.07 0.59 6.19
N VAL A 214 4.36 -0.10 5.29
CA VAL A 214 4.93 -1.08 4.37
C VAL A 214 5.31 -0.34 3.10
N GLN A 215 6.60 -0.12 2.90
CA GLN A 215 7.15 0.66 1.80
C GLN A 215 7.73 -0.26 0.72
N ILE A 216 7.24 -0.10 -0.50
CA ILE A 216 7.62 -0.90 -1.67
C ILE A 216 8.65 -0.16 -2.52
N ASP A 217 8.40 1.13 -2.78
CA ASP A 217 9.28 1.92 -3.64
C ASP A 217 10.57 2.30 -2.89
N PRO A 218 11.74 2.04 -3.50
CA PRO A 218 13.02 2.30 -2.84
C PRO A 218 13.22 3.79 -2.58
N HIS A 219 13.64 4.14 -1.37
CA HIS A 219 14.00 5.50 -1.03
C HIS A 219 15.26 5.95 -1.78
N ARG A 220 16.25 5.06 -1.88
CA ARG A 220 17.54 5.31 -2.54
C ARG A 220 17.76 4.30 -3.66
N ARG A 221 18.29 4.78 -4.79
CA ARG A 221 18.84 3.93 -5.85
C ARG A 221 20.37 4.02 -5.86
N LYS A 222 21.02 2.91 -6.19
CA LYS A 222 22.49 2.83 -6.28
C LYS A 222 23.01 3.28 -7.63
N VAL A 223 22.15 3.21 -8.65
CA VAL A 223 22.52 3.49 -10.05
C VAL A 223 21.64 4.62 -10.58
N GLU A 224 22.25 5.52 -11.34
CA GLU A 224 21.56 6.61 -12.05
C GLU A 224 20.63 6.04 -13.12
N PRO A 225 19.33 6.40 -13.16
CA PRO A 225 18.43 6.00 -14.24
C PRO A 225 18.81 6.73 -15.53
N LYS A 226 19.05 5.99 -16.61
CA LYS A 226 19.53 6.56 -17.89
C LYS A 226 18.57 6.34 -19.04
N THR A 227 17.82 5.25 -19.02
CA THR A 227 16.80 4.99 -20.04
C THR A 227 15.50 5.71 -19.72
N VAL A 228 14.68 5.96 -20.75
CA VAL A 228 13.37 6.64 -20.56
C VAL A 228 12.49 5.88 -19.56
N ALA A 229 12.46 4.55 -19.64
CA ALA A 229 11.68 3.72 -18.72
C ALA A 229 12.18 3.82 -17.28
N GLU A 230 13.49 3.75 -17.04
CA GLU A 230 14.08 3.92 -15.71
C GLU A 230 13.83 5.32 -15.14
N ILE A 231 13.88 6.36 -15.98
CA ILE A 231 13.59 7.74 -15.58
C ILE A 231 12.11 7.88 -15.20
N GLN A 232 11.20 7.30 -15.98
CA GLN A 232 9.77 7.33 -15.69
C GLN A 232 9.46 6.57 -14.40
N ASP A 233 10.03 5.37 -14.23
CA ASP A 233 9.86 4.58 -13.02
C ASP A 233 10.36 5.35 -11.79
N ARG A 234 11.57 5.92 -11.87
CA ARG A 234 12.11 6.73 -10.77
C ARG A 234 11.27 7.96 -10.44
N ARG A 235 10.71 8.63 -11.45
CA ARG A 235 9.78 9.74 -11.22
C ARG A 235 8.53 9.31 -10.44
N ASN A 236 7.97 8.16 -10.78
CA ASN A 236 6.82 7.61 -10.08
C ASN A 236 7.15 7.25 -8.62
N GLU A 237 8.29 6.58 -8.39
CA GLU A 237 8.80 6.29 -7.05
C GLU A 237 9.01 7.57 -6.21
N LEU A 238 9.63 8.58 -6.81
CA LEU A 238 9.86 9.86 -6.14
C LEU A 238 8.54 10.56 -5.80
N ALA A 239 7.56 10.54 -6.71
CA ALA A 239 6.24 11.11 -6.46
C ALA A 239 5.52 10.42 -5.29
N GLY A 240 5.48 9.09 -5.29
CA GLY A 240 4.87 8.31 -4.21
C GLY A 240 5.59 8.50 -2.88
N ASN A 241 6.92 8.44 -2.87
CA ASN A 241 7.71 8.64 -1.66
C ASN A 241 7.67 10.08 -1.15
N LEU A 242 7.51 11.09 -2.01
CA LEU A 242 7.37 12.47 -1.61
C LEU A 242 6.11 12.69 -0.78
N SER A 243 4.96 12.22 -1.27
CA SER A 243 3.70 12.35 -0.54
C SER A 243 3.75 11.60 0.80
N LEU A 244 4.26 10.37 0.81
CA LEU A 244 4.47 9.57 2.01
C LEU A 244 5.33 10.32 3.05
N ASN A 245 6.49 10.84 2.64
CA ASN A 245 7.40 11.53 3.54
C ASN A 245 6.83 12.84 4.07
N GLN A 246 6.04 13.58 3.27
CA GLN A 246 5.36 14.78 3.73
C GLN A 246 4.32 14.47 4.80
N GLU A 247 3.50 13.43 4.62
CA GLU A 247 2.50 13.04 5.61
C GLU A 247 3.15 12.55 6.92
N ILE A 248 4.23 11.77 6.84
CA ILE A 248 4.98 11.34 8.02
C ILE A 248 5.60 12.56 8.73
N TYR A 249 6.17 13.50 7.98
CA TYR A 249 6.73 14.73 8.55
C TYR A 249 5.68 15.51 9.35
N PHE A 250 4.44 15.60 8.88
CA PHE A 250 3.36 16.23 9.65
C PHE A 250 3.05 15.51 10.97
N ILE A 251 3.03 14.17 10.95
CA ILE A 251 2.84 13.39 12.19
C ILE A 251 4.00 13.64 13.15
N GLU A 252 5.25 13.66 12.67
CA GLU A 252 6.43 13.95 13.48
C GLU A 252 6.39 15.37 14.08
N LYS A 253 5.89 16.36 13.31
CA LYS A 253 5.69 17.71 13.83
C LYS A 253 4.62 17.78 14.93
N ILE A 254 3.52 17.06 14.77
CA ILE A 254 2.51 16.93 15.83
C ILE A 254 3.12 16.25 17.07
N ASN A 255 3.88 15.16 16.88
CA ASN A 255 4.60 14.47 17.96
C ASN A 255 5.53 15.43 18.74
N GLU A 256 6.26 16.29 18.02
CA GLU A 256 7.11 17.31 18.63
C GLU A 256 6.30 18.28 19.52
N LEU A 257 5.17 18.78 19.04
CA LEU A 257 4.28 19.67 19.77
C LEU A 257 3.67 18.99 21.01
N VAL A 258 3.26 17.71 20.87
CA VAL A 258 2.77 16.89 21.99
C VAL A 258 3.85 16.72 23.06
N ASN A 259 5.08 16.36 22.67
CA ASN A 259 6.21 16.19 23.58
C ASN A 259 6.59 17.48 24.30
N ARG A 260 6.49 18.62 23.64
CA ARG A 260 6.69 19.95 24.22
C ARG A 260 5.51 20.44 25.07
N LYS A 261 4.44 19.64 25.20
CA LYS A 261 3.20 19.98 25.93
C LYS A 261 2.49 21.23 25.39
N LEU A 262 2.67 21.55 24.10
CA LEU A 262 2.01 22.69 23.44
C LEU A 262 0.59 22.37 22.98
N LEU A 263 0.20 21.09 22.98
CA LEU A 263 -1.14 20.60 22.62
C LEU A 263 -1.87 19.99 23.81
N VAL A 264 -1.72 20.58 25.00
CA VAL A 264 -2.36 20.09 26.24
C VAL A 264 -3.89 20.20 26.11
N GLY A 265 -4.60 19.13 26.48
CA GLY A 265 -6.07 19.07 26.40
C GLY A 265 -6.63 18.87 24.98
N SER A 266 -5.76 18.70 23.98
CA SER A 266 -6.18 18.37 22.63
C SER A 266 -6.43 16.87 22.44
N LYS A 267 -7.08 16.50 21.33
CA LYS A 267 -7.26 15.10 20.92
C LYS A 267 -5.95 14.44 20.40
N TYR A 268 -4.90 15.22 20.24
CA TYR A 268 -3.64 14.71 19.67
C TYR A 268 -2.80 13.99 20.72
N LYS A 269 -2.24 12.85 20.33
CA LYS A 269 -1.28 12.08 21.13
C LYS A 269 -0.02 11.80 20.33
N PHE A 270 1.03 11.34 21.00
CA PHE A 270 2.22 10.83 20.32
C PHE A 270 1.90 9.53 19.58
N ILE A 271 2.25 9.46 18.31
CA ILE A 271 2.07 8.27 17.45
C ILE A 271 3.45 7.89 16.91
N ASN A 272 3.93 6.71 17.27
CA ASN A 272 5.21 6.21 16.76
C ASN A 272 5.06 5.74 15.31
N VAL A 273 5.92 6.21 14.40
CA VAL A 273 5.91 5.76 13.01
C VAL A 273 7.10 4.84 12.78
N ARG A 274 6.82 3.62 12.28
CA ARG A 274 7.83 2.63 11.93
C ARG A 274 7.67 2.21 10.48
N ARG A 275 8.78 1.88 9.81
CA ARG A 275 8.77 1.46 8.39
C ARG A 275 9.32 0.05 8.23
N ILE A 276 8.71 -0.70 7.32
CA ILE A 276 9.22 -1.95 6.76
C ILE A 276 9.48 -1.67 5.30
N GLU A 277 10.74 -1.61 4.90
CA GLU A 277 11.13 -1.27 3.53
C GLU A 277 11.50 -2.55 2.77
N MET A 278 10.96 -2.70 1.56
CA MET A 278 11.43 -3.71 0.63
C MET A 278 12.82 -3.32 0.12
N SER A 279 13.85 -4.07 0.53
CA SER A 279 15.26 -3.74 0.24
C SER A 279 15.81 -4.41 -1.03
N ARG A 280 14.98 -5.21 -1.74
CA ARG A 280 15.36 -5.84 -3.00
C ARG A 280 15.42 -4.82 -4.12
N ASP A 281 16.48 -4.87 -4.92
CA ASP A 281 16.65 -4.03 -6.10
C ASP A 281 15.90 -4.70 -7.28
N LEU A 282 14.67 -4.28 -7.50
CA LEU A 282 13.78 -4.80 -8.53
C LEU A 282 13.58 -3.74 -9.61
N ASP A 283 13.45 -4.15 -10.86
CA ASP A 283 13.23 -3.27 -11.99
C ASP A 283 11.75 -2.96 -12.24
N TYR A 284 11.47 -2.05 -13.16
CA TYR A 284 10.10 -1.71 -13.53
C TYR A 284 9.33 -2.89 -14.12
N ALA A 285 9.99 -3.72 -14.92
CA ALA A 285 9.33 -4.84 -15.60
C ALA A 285 8.77 -5.85 -14.58
N SER A 286 9.47 -6.06 -13.48
CA SER A 286 9.03 -6.96 -12.41
C SER A 286 7.78 -6.47 -11.65
N LYS A 287 7.42 -5.18 -11.74
CA LYS A 287 6.11 -4.68 -11.24
C LYS A 287 4.92 -5.30 -12.01
N LEU A 288 5.16 -5.79 -13.21
CA LEU A 288 4.17 -6.46 -14.07
C LEU A 288 4.27 -7.99 -14.01
N ASP A 289 5.32 -8.52 -13.40
CA ASP A 289 5.56 -9.97 -13.33
C ASP A 289 4.56 -10.64 -12.39
N ARG A 290 3.73 -11.50 -12.97
CA ARG A 290 2.72 -12.31 -12.30
C ARG A 290 3.09 -13.79 -12.26
N SER A 291 4.36 -14.15 -12.51
CA SER A 291 4.79 -15.54 -12.39
C SER A 291 4.58 -16.04 -10.95
N SER A 292 4.08 -17.28 -10.84
CA SER A 292 3.74 -17.85 -9.52
C SER A 292 4.96 -17.94 -8.61
N SER A 293 6.14 -18.22 -9.14
CA SER A 293 7.40 -18.27 -8.40
C SER A 293 7.78 -16.90 -7.83
N PHE A 294 7.70 -15.84 -8.65
CA PHE A 294 8.02 -14.48 -8.22
C PHE A 294 7.07 -13.97 -7.13
N ILE A 295 5.76 -14.19 -7.32
CA ILE A 295 4.75 -13.83 -6.32
C ILE A 295 5.01 -14.54 -4.98
N GLN A 296 5.22 -15.86 -5.01
CA GLN A 296 5.48 -16.65 -3.80
C GLN A 296 6.78 -16.23 -3.10
N GLU A 297 7.83 -15.96 -3.88
CA GLU A 297 9.12 -15.49 -3.34
C GLU A 297 8.99 -14.12 -2.65
N LEU A 298 8.23 -13.19 -3.24
CA LEU A 298 7.98 -11.89 -2.62
C LEU A 298 7.11 -11.99 -1.36
N MET A 299 6.11 -12.86 -1.36
CA MET A 299 5.29 -13.09 -0.16
C MET A 299 6.13 -13.69 0.98
N ALA A 300 6.94 -14.71 0.70
CA ALA A 300 7.83 -15.30 1.70
C ALA A 300 8.84 -14.28 2.24
N TYR A 301 9.41 -13.45 1.36
CA TYR A 301 10.29 -12.37 1.77
C TYR A 301 9.58 -11.33 2.65
N GLY A 302 8.32 -11.00 2.36
CA GLY A 302 7.50 -10.13 3.19
C GLY A 302 7.24 -10.71 4.58
N GLU A 303 6.95 -12.01 4.68
CA GLU A 303 6.80 -12.71 5.96
C GLU A 303 8.09 -12.63 6.81
N GLU A 304 9.24 -12.92 6.21
CA GLU A 304 10.56 -12.83 6.87
C GLU A 304 10.84 -11.41 7.40
N GLN A 305 10.65 -10.39 6.56
CA GLN A 305 10.90 -9.00 6.94
C GLN A 305 9.94 -8.52 8.06
N ALA A 306 8.71 -9.00 8.07
CA ALA A 306 7.76 -8.70 9.11
C ALA A 306 8.13 -9.35 10.45
N GLU A 307 8.63 -10.59 10.45
CA GLU A 307 9.14 -11.24 11.65
C GLU A 307 10.33 -10.49 12.25
N ASP A 308 11.27 -10.05 11.41
CA ASP A 308 12.42 -9.27 11.86
C ASP A 308 12.03 -7.89 12.38
N PHE A 309 11.06 -7.24 11.73
CA PHE A 309 10.49 -5.99 12.20
C PHE A 309 9.85 -6.12 13.59
N LEU A 310 9.14 -7.20 13.85
CA LEU A 310 8.53 -7.45 15.16
C LEU A 310 9.57 -7.69 16.25
N LYS A 311 10.67 -8.38 15.95
CA LYS A 311 11.79 -8.61 16.89
C LYS A 311 12.48 -7.29 17.28
N THR A 312 12.71 -6.39 16.32
CA THR A 312 13.40 -5.11 16.55
C THR A 312 12.55 -4.08 17.29
N GLY A 313 11.23 -4.25 17.33
CA GLY A 313 10.30 -3.32 17.99
C GLY A 313 10.25 -3.40 19.52
N THR A 314 10.85 -4.42 20.13
CA THR A 314 10.85 -4.60 21.59
C THR A 314 11.97 -3.85 22.30
N ASP A 315 13.02 -3.38 21.57
CA ASP A 315 14.27 -2.90 22.17
C ASP A 315 14.63 -1.42 21.90
N HIS A 316 13.77 -0.64 21.22
CA HIS A 316 14.11 0.76 21.00
C HIS A 316 13.60 1.68 22.12
N PRO A 317 14.52 2.26 22.93
CA PRO A 317 14.19 3.41 23.75
C PRO A 317 13.74 4.55 22.82
N ARG A 318 12.73 5.30 23.24
CA ARG A 318 12.23 6.51 22.57
C ARG A 318 13.42 7.34 22.09
N ILE A 319 13.71 7.33 20.77
CA ILE A 319 14.75 8.18 20.21
C ILE A 319 14.24 9.62 20.33
N GLN A 320 14.77 10.33 21.32
CA GLN A 320 14.64 11.79 21.40
C GLN A 320 15.40 12.38 20.20
N GLY A 321 14.62 12.90 19.23
CA GLY A 321 15.05 13.97 18.34
C GLY A 321 16.35 13.74 17.57
N GLN A 322 16.30 13.00 16.47
CA GLN A 322 17.19 13.27 15.33
C GLN A 322 16.42 13.05 14.04
N SER A 323 15.92 14.14 13.47
CA SER A 323 15.45 14.17 12.06
C SER A 323 16.63 13.98 11.12
N PRO A 324 16.64 13.00 10.21
CA PRO A 324 17.76 12.79 9.28
C PRO A 324 17.87 13.86 8.19
N VAL A 325 16.99 14.85 8.15
CA VAL A 325 16.85 15.75 6.98
C VAL A 325 17.68 17.03 7.06
N LEU A 326 18.34 17.36 8.19
CA LEU A 326 19.08 18.63 8.33
C LEU A 326 20.58 18.50 8.65
N ALA A 327 21.20 17.36 8.41
CA ALA A 327 22.66 17.19 8.58
C ALA A 327 23.45 17.42 7.27
N GLY A 328 23.09 18.40 6.47
CA GLY A 328 23.78 18.67 5.23
C GLY A 328 23.66 20.12 4.77
N GLN A 329 24.15 21.09 5.58
CA GLN A 329 24.65 22.38 5.09
C GLN A 329 25.15 23.23 6.28
N ARG A 330 26.36 23.04 6.68
CA ARG A 330 27.29 24.07 7.15
C ARG A 330 28.70 23.60 6.80
N GLY A 331 29.21 24.12 5.74
CA GLY A 331 30.57 23.98 5.28
C GLY A 331 30.71 24.71 3.99
#